data_54fadeafc9245f81fe106693d237d0ad
#
_entry.id   54fadeafc9245f81fe106693d237d0ad
#
_cell.length_a   1.000
_cell.length_b   1.000
_cell.length_c   1.000
_cell.angle_alpha   90.00
_cell.angle_beta   90.00
_cell.angle_gamma   90.00
#
_symmetry.space_group_name_H-M   'P 1'
#
loop_
_entity.id
_entity.type
_entity.pdbx_description
1 polymer ?
#
loop_
_entity_poly.entity_id
_entity_poly.type
_entity_poly.pdbx_seq_one_letter_code
_entity_poly.pdbx_strand_id
1 'polypeptide(L)'
;FHNIKFNQIKDLQIKDEIKGIIFDLGYSINQIKDHSTGLSFESKGELNMKMGLNGFSAKEVINNLEQKELEQIFKYFGEEQKSKIIAKKIVFERIKRNLNTQDLVNIVKKAKRKYYTKTNPATKVFQALRIFVNKEISELTNGLKESANIVSQNGIILTVSFHSLEDKICKFFFNHLSKQDKVSRYLPEKKSSKMSFN
;
A
#
# COMPACT_ATOMS: atom_id res chain seq x y z
N PHE A 1 13.78 -20.35 -1.09
CA PHE A 1 13.26 -19.16 -0.40
C PHE A 1 14.17 -17.96 -0.63
N HIS A 2 13.61 -16.83 -1.09
CA HIS A 2 14.34 -15.59 -1.35
C HIS A 2 13.69 -14.46 -0.53
N ASN A 3 14.48 -13.81 0.31
CA ASN A 3 14.03 -12.64 1.08
C ASN A 3 14.30 -11.36 0.28
N ILE A 4 13.40 -11.07 -0.64
CA ILE A 4 13.50 -9.95 -1.58
C ILE A 4 12.18 -9.15 -1.63
N LYS A 5 12.24 -7.93 -2.13
CA LYS A 5 11.06 -7.14 -2.43
C LYS A 5 10.44 -7.53 -3.76
N PHE A 6 9.16 -7.20 -3.97
CA PHE A 6 8.44 -7.52 -5.22
C PHE A 6 9.11 -6.91 -6.46
N ASN A 7 9.67 -5.72 -6.36
CA ASN A 7 10.38 -5.07 -7.47
C ASN A 7 11.71 -5.76 -7.86
N GLN A 8 12.20 -6.68 -7.03
CA GLN A 8 13.43 -7.45 -7.27
C GLN A 8 13.15 -8.83 -7.87
N ILE A 9 11.90 -9.13 -8.18
CA ILE A 9 11.50 -10.45 -8.74
C ILE A 9 12.24 -10.75 -10.05
N LYS A 10 12.55 -9.72 -10.84
CA LYS A 10 13.33 -9.81 -12.08
C LYS A 10 14.79 -10.25 -11.88
N ASP A 11 15.32 -10.03 -10.67
CA ASP A 11 16.73 -10.35 -10.35
C ASP A 11 16.88 -11.83 -9.98
N LEU A 12 15.76 -12.56 -9.87
CA LEU A 12 15.78 -14.01 -9.63
C LEU A 12 16.22 -14.75 -10.90
N GLN A 13 17.32 -15.48 -10.79
CA GLN A 13 17.80 -16.36 -11.86
C GLN A 13 17.00 -17.66 -11.88
N ILE A 14 15.73 -17.56 -12.33
CA ILE A 14 14.85 -18.71 -12.49
C ILE A 14 15.11 -19.32 -13.87
N LYS A 15 15.57 -20.58 -13.89
CA LYS A 15 15.87 -21.29 -15.13
C LYS A 15 14.63 -21.93 -15.77
N ASP A 16 13.63 -22.20 -14.94
CA ASP A 16 12.40 -22.86 -15.38
C ASP A 16 11.37 -21.86 -15.88
N GLU A 17 10.45 -22.35 -16.70
CA GLU A 17 9.33 -21.58 -17.22
C GLU A 17 8.33 -21.25 -16.10
N ILE A 18 8.03 -19.97 -15.88
CA ILE A 18 7.12 -19.54 -14.83
C ILE A 18 5.68 -19.59 -15.36
N LYS A 19 4.93 -20.59 -14.94
CA LYS A 19 3.50 -20.79 -15.29
C LYS A 19 2.52 -20.06 -14.38
N GLY A 20 2.94 -19.67 -13.20
CA GLY A 20 2.06 -18.99 -12.25
C GLY A 20 2.81 -18.13 -11.26
N ILE A 21 2.21 -16.98 -10.91
CA ILE A 21 2.70 -16.07 -9.88
C ILE A 21 1.52 -15.70 -8.99
N ILE A 22 1.71 -15.82 -7.67
CA ILE A 22 0.68 -15.45 -6.69
C ILE A 22 1.23 -14.34 -5.80
N PHE A 23 0.52 -13.22 -5.76
CA PHE A 23 0.74 -12.14 -4.80
C PHE A 23 -0.25 -12.29 -3.65
N ASP A 24 0.23 -12.64 -2.47
CA ASP A 24 -0.52 -12.56 -1.22
C ASP A 24 -0.11 -11.26 -0.51
N LEU A 25 -0.92 -10.21 -0.72
CA LEU A 25 -0.59 -8.86 -0.30
C LEU A 25 -0.87 -8.66 1.19
N GLY A 26 -0.25 -7.62 1.76
CA GLY A 26 -0.48 -7.23 3.13
C GLY A 26 0.56 -7.81 4.11
N TYR A 27 0.11 -8.10 5.32
CA TYR A 27 0.96 -8.52 6.44
C TYR A 27 0.35 -9.68 7.20
N SER A 28 1.23 -10.46 7.84
CA SER A 28 0.80 -11.64 8.60
C SER A 28 0.13 -11.25 9.93
N ILE A 29 -0.72 -12.13 10.44
CA ILE A 29 -1.33 -12.00 11.78
C ILE A 29 -0.25 -11.85 12.87
N ASN A 30 0.89 -12.51 12.72
CA ASN A 30 1.99 -12.42 13.67
C ASN A 30 2.60 -11.02 13.71
N GLN A 31 2.73 -10.34 12.56
CA GLN A 31 3.20 -8.94 12.50
C GLN A 31 2.23 -7.97 13.18
N ILE A 32 0.92 -8.19 13.08
CA ILE A 32 -0.08 -7.37 13.79
C ILE A 32 -0.01 -7.59 15.31
N LYS A 33 0.17 -8.85 15.74
CA LYS A 33 0.23 -9.21 17.17
C LYS A 33 1.51 -8.75 17.85
N ASP A 34 2.53 -8.42 17.07
CA ASP A 34 3.75 -7.81 17.61
C ASP A 34 3.48 -6.34 17.96
N HIS A 35 3.14 -6.11 19.23
CA HIS A 35 2.85 -4.78 19.75
C HIS A 35 4.06 -3.83 19.76
N SER A 36 5.29 -4.32 19.51
CA SER A 36 6.49 -3.49 19.44
C SER A 36 6.56 -2.70 18.12
N THR A 37 5.93 -3.18 17.05
CA THR A 37 6.02 -2.60 15.72
C THR A 37 5.10 -1.40 15.49
N GLY A 38 4.09 -1.21 16.34
CA GLY A 38 3.10 -0.13 16.17
C GLY A 38 2.18 -0.29 14.96
N LEU A 39 2.12 -1.47 14.35
CA LEU A 39 1.21 -1.79 13.23
C LEU A 39 -0.26 -1.81 13.66
N SER A 40 -0.53 -2.21 14.91
CA SER A 40 -1.86 -2.20 15.49
C SER A 40 -2.13 -0.89 16.23
N PHE A 41 -3.36 -0.38 16.10
CA PHE A 41 -3.85 0.74 16.92
C PHE A 41 -4.03 0.38 18.42
N GLU A 42 -3.94 -0.91 18.76
CA GLU A 42 -3.92 -1.42 20.13
C GLU A 42 -2.51 -1.43 20.73
N SER A 43 -1.49 -1.25 19.90
CA SER A 43 -0.11 -1.22 20.33
C SER A 43 0.14 -0.10 21.35
N LYS A 44 0.83 -0.43 22.45
CA LYS A 44 1.31 0.54 23.44
C LYS A 44 2.73 1.02 23.14
N GLY A 45 3.38 0.41 22.16
CA GLY A 45 4.74 0.70 21.76
C GLY A 45 4.90 1.93 20.87
N GLU A 46 6.11 2.11 20.37
CA GLU A 46 6.43 3.16 19.41
C GLU A 46 5.70 2.96 18.09
N LEU A 47 5.36 4.06 17.44
CA LEU A 47 4.71 4.08 16.14
C LEU A 47 5.77 3.84 15.05
N ASN A 48 6.26 2.61 14.95
CA ASN A 48 7.32 2.26 14.00
C ASN A 48 6.74 1.94 12.61
N MET A 49 5.89 0.94 12.50
CA MET A 49 5.22 0.43 11.29
C MET A 49 6.14 -0.05 10.16
N LYS A 50 7.45 -0.11 10.35
CA LYS A 50 8.37 -0.63 9.32
C LYS A 50 8.32 -2.15 9.24
N MET A 51 8.29 -2.67 8.01
CA MET A 51 8.41 -4.10 7.70
C MET A 51 9.84 -4.49 7.30
N GLY A 52 10.78 -3.53 7.29
CA GLY A 52 12.19 -3.70 6.99
C GLY A 52 13.06 -2.77 7.82
N LEU A 53 14.38 -2.90 7.67
CA LEU A 53 15.35 -2.12 8.45
C LEU A 53 15.49 -0.67 7.96
N ASN A 54 15.23 -0.41 6.68
CA ASN A 54 15.47 0.89 6.06
C ASN A 54 14.17 1.69 5.92
N GLY A 55 14.31 3.02 5.87
CA GLY A 55 13.21 3.96 5.66
C GLY A 55 12.76 4.65 6.94
N PHE A 56 11.86 5.61 6.76
CA PHE A 56 11.28 6.38 7.88
C PHE A 56 10.25 5.54 8.62
N SER A 57 10.22 5.66 9.94
CA SER A 57 9.15 5.11 10.77
C SER A 57 7.88 5.99 10.70
N ALA A 58 6.74 5.42 11.03
CA ALA A 58 5.51 6.22 11.12
C ALA A 58 5.61 7.33 12.18
N LYS A 59 6.41 7.12 13.24
CA LYS A 59 6.75 8.15 14.23
C LYS A 59 7.45 9.34 13.59
N GLU A 60 8.45 9.10 12.76
CA GLU A 60 9.16 10.17 12.03
C GLU A 60 8.23 10.86 11.04
N VAL A 61 7.39 10.12 10.34
CA VAL A 61 6.39 10.67 9.41
C VAL A 61 5.46 11.65 10.12
N ILE A 62 4.80 11.25 11.22
CA ILE A 62 3.84 12.13 11.91
C ILE A 62 4.50 13.31 12.64
N ASN A 63 5.76 13.16 13.06
CA ASN A 63 6.45 14.21 13.80
C ASN A 63 7.20 15.21 12.91
N ASN A 64 7.57 14.84 11.66
CA ASN A 64 8.43 15.67 10.83
C ASN A 64 7.74 16.22 9.57
N LEU A 65 6.82 15.47 8.93
CA LEU A 65 6.20 15.91 7.67
C LEU A 65 5.28 17.13 7.87
N GLU A 66 5.15 17.95 6.82
CA GLU A 66 4.24 19.09 6.83
C GLU A 66 2.76 18.67 6.84
N GLN A 67 1.90 19.59 7.29
CA GLN A 67 0.45 19.34 7.35
C GLN A 67 -0.11 18.86 6.01
N LYS A 68 0.32 19.48 4.91
CA LYS A 68 -0.15 19.17 3.55
C LYS A 68 0.26 17.77 3.11
N GLU A 69 1.47 17.35 3.46
CA GLU A 69 1.98 16.01 3.16
C GLU A 69 1.20 14.94 3.95
N LEU A 70 0.99 15.15 5.25
CA LEU A 70 0.17 14.26 6.08
C LEU A 70 -1.28 14.16 5.56
N GLU A 71 -1.87 15.30 5.14
CA GLU A 71 -3.20 15.33 4.54
C GLU A 71 -3.24 14.46 3.27
N GLN A 72 -2.24 14.57 2.39
CA GLN A 72 -2.15 13.77 1.17
C GLN A 72 -2.01 12.27 1.46
N ILE A 73 -1.13 11.90 2.40
CA ILE A 73 -0.96 10.51 2.82
C ILE A 73 -2.30 9.93 3.29
N PHE A 74 -2.99 10.60 4.20
CA PHE A 74 -4.25 10.10 4.75
C PHE A 74 -5.37 10.06 3.70
N LYS A 75 -5.40 11.03 2.80
CA LYS A 75 -6.40 11.11 1.74
C LYS A 75 -6.23 10.03 0.69
N TYR A 76 -5.00 9.85 0.18
CA TYR A 76 -4.77 8.96 -0.96
C TYR A 76 -4.53 7.50 -0.55
N PHE A 77 -3.78 7.24 0.52
CA PHE A 77 -3.52 5.87 0.96
C PHE A 77 -4.55 5.33 1.95
N GLY A 78 -5.19 6.21 2.72
CA GLY A 78 -6.22 5.81 3.68
C GLY A 78 -7.66 6.01 3.21
N GLU A 79 -7.86 6.70 2.08
CA GLU A 79 -9.19 7.15 1.65
C GLU A 79 -9.95 7.85 2.80
N GLU A 80 -9.20 8.66 3.60
CA GLU A 80 -9.71 9.30 4.79
C GLU A 80 -10.34 10.67 4.47
N GLN A 81 -11.64 10.78 4.63
CA GLN A 81 -12.38 12.02 4.33
C GLN A 81 -12.02 13.19 5.26
N LYS A 82 -11.62 12.89 6.49
CA LYS A 82 -11.23 13.91 7.49
C LYS A 82 -9.72 14.17 7.51
N SER A 83 -8.98 13.78 6.45
CA SER A 83 -7.53 13.89 6.31
C SER A 83 -6.99 15.27 6.72
N LYS A 84 -7.58 16.35 6.21
CA LYS A 84 -7.18 17.73 6.51
C LYS A 84 -7.29 18.08 8.00
N ILE A 85 -8.39 17.68 8.64
CA ILE A 85 -8.62 17.97 10.06
C ILE A 85 -7.67 17.15 10.93
N ILE A 86 -7.45 15.88 10.56
CA ILE A 86 -6.53 14.98 11.28
C ILE A 86 -5.11 15.50 11.17
N ALA A 87 -4.63 15.83 9.96
CA ALA A 87 -3.30 16.37 9.74
C ALA A 87 -3.07 17.67 10.54
N LYS A 88 -4.02 18.60 10.51
CA LYS A 88 -3.95 19.84 11.30
C LYS A 88 -3.82 19.57 12.80
N LYS A 89 -4.59 18.62 13.33
CA LYS A 89 -4.53 18.26 14.77
C LYS A 89 -3.20 17.59 15.14
N ILE A 90 -2.65 16.73 14.28
CA ILE A 90 -1.33 16.11 14.48
C ILE A 90 -0.27 17.19 14.58
N VAL A 91 -0.21 18.11 13.60
CA VAL A 91 0.77 19.20 13.59
C VAL A 91 0.65 20.10 14.84
N PHE A 92 -0.57 20.40 15.28
CA PHE A 92 -0.79 21.18 16.50
C PHE A 92 -0.32 20.45 17.76
N GLU A 93 -0.61 19.16 17.91
CA GLU A 93 -0.26 18.41 19.12
C GLU A 93 1.24 18.07 19.20
N ARG A 94 1.91 17.80 18.07
CA ARG A 94 3.34 17.46 18.05
C ARG A 94 4.27 18.61 18.46
N ILE A 95 3.79 19.86 18.41
CA ILE A 95 4.55 21.03 18.91
C ILE A 95 4.83 20.90 20.41
N LYS A 96 3.92 20.24 21.15
CA LYS A 96 4.03 20.10 22.60
C LYS A 96 4.93 18.93 23.01
N ARG A 97 4.93 17.85 22.22
CA ARG A 97 5.69 16.63 22.49
C ARG A 97 5.65 15.70 21.27
N ASN A 98 6.62 14.79 21.19
CA ASN A 98 6.57 13.70 20.22
C ASN A 98 5.34 12.82 20.46
N LEU A 99 4.63 12.50 19.37
CA LEU A 99 3.42 11.69 19.41
C LEU A 99 3.77 10.20 19.35
N ASN A 100 3.04 9.42 20.13
CA ASN A 100 3.09 7.96 20.12
C ASN A 100 1.82 7.36 19.49
N THR A 101 1.71 6.02 19.49
CA THR A 101 0.58 5.27 18.92
C THR A 101 -0.77 5.71 19.54
N GLN A 102 -0.85 5.82 20.87
CA GLN A 102 -2.10 6.17 21.54
C GLN A 102 -2.49 7.64 21.34
N ASP A 103 -1.50 8.53 21.24
CA ASP A 103 -1.74 9.94 20.92
C ASP A 103 -2.40 10.05 19.54
N LEU A 104 -1.87 9.35 18.53
CA LEU A 104 -2.45 9.34 17.20
C LEU A 104 -3.88 8.81 17.20
N VAL A 105 -4.15 7.69 17.87
CA VAL A 105 -5.50 7.14 18.03
C VAL A 105 -6.46 8.16 18.63
N ASN A 106 -6.04 8.84 19.69
CA ASN A 106 -6.85 9.85 20.40
C ASN A 106 -7.11 11.08 19.53
N ILE A 107 -6.10 11.55 18.78
CA ILE A 107 -6.25 12.66 17.83
C ILE A 107 -7.28 12.32 16.75
N VAL A 108 -7.19 11.12 16.18
CA VAL A 108 -8.13 10.67 15.14
C VAL A 108 -9.55 10.54 15.69
N LYS A 109 -9.72 9.92 16.87
CA LYS A 109 -11.03 9.83 17.53
C LYS A 109 -11.65 11.21 17.76
N LYS A 110 -10.87 12.16 18.28
CA LYS A 110 -11.32 13.55 18.50
C LYS A 110 -11.64 14.29 17.19
N ALA A 111 -10.93 13.99 16.09
CA ALA A 111 -11.17 14.62 14.79
C ALA A 111 -12.46 14.10 14.12
N LYS A 112 -12.77 12.83 14.31
CA LYS A 112 -13.93 12.19 13.69
C LYS A 112 -15.24 12.41 14.42
N ARG A 113 -15.25 12.93 15.65
CA ARG A 113 -16.45 13.16 16.48
C ARG A 113 -17.50 12.05 16.31
N LYS A 114 -17.78 11.29 17.37
CA LYS A 114 -18.89 10.30 17.49
C LYS A 114 -19.45 9.71 16.16
N TYR A 115 -18.66 9.02 15.39
CA TYR A 115 -19.18 8.09 14.40
C TYR A 115 -19.14 6.70 15.05
N TYR A 116 -20.31 6.16 15.34
CA TYR A 116 -20.48 4.74 15.68
C TYR A 116 -20.24 3.93 14.40
N THR A 117 -18.99 3.59 14.14
CA THR A 117 -18.63 2.66 13.08
C THR A 117 -18.23 1.33 13.71
N LYS A 118 -18.55 0.20 13.04
CA LYS A 118 -18.12 -1.13 13.47
C LYS A 118 -16.58 -1.25 13.52
N THR A 119 -15.85 -0.38 12.82
CA THR A 119 -14.39 -0.38 12.75
C THR A 119 -13.81 0.76 13.58
N ASN A 120 -12.59 0.56 14.11
CA ASN A 120 -11.88 1.61 14.85
C ASN A 120 -11.69 2.85 13.95
N PRO A 121 -12.03 4.06 14.43
CA PRO A 121 -11.87 5.29 13.65
C PRO A 121 -10.45 5.52 13.10
N ALA A 122 -9.41 5.01 13.80
CA ALA A 122 -8.02 5.17 13.38
C ALA A 122 -7.58 4.23 12.25
N THR A 123 -8.36 3.19 11.91
CA THR A 123 -7.98 2.16 10.93
C THR A 123 -7.44 2.75 9.62
N LYS A 124 -8.14 3.72 9.02
CA LYS A 124 -7.74 4.34 7.75
C LYS A 124 -6.43 5.12 7.84
N VAL A 125 -6.20 5.78 8.96
CA VAL A 125 -4.97 6.56 9.21
C VAL A 125 -3.78 5.64 9.42
N PHE A 126 -3.96 4.54 10.16
CA PHE A 126 -2.93 3.52 10.37
C PHE A 126 -2.58 2.80 9.06
N GLN A 127 -3.60 2.42 8.27
CA GLN A 127 -3.41 1.88 6.93
C GLN A 127 -2.61 2.83 6.04
N ALA A 128 -2.95 4.12 6.02
CA ALA A 128 -2.26 5.12 5.22
C ALA A 128 -0.79 5.25 5.59
N LEU A 129 -0.48 5.32 6.88
CA LEU A 129 0.90 5.40 7.37
C LEU A 129 1.68 4.13 7.01
N ARG A 130 1.11 2.96 7.20
CA ARG A 130 1.73 1.68 6.87
C ARG A 130 2.09 1.60 5.39
N ILE A 131 1.12 1.91 4.53
CA ILE A 131 1.31 1.92 3.07
C ILE A 131 2.44 2.89 2.68
N PHE A 132 2.45 4.08 3.26
CA PHE A 132 3.47 5.09 2.97
C PHE A 132 4.86 4.66 3.45
N VAL A 133 5.00 4.24 4.70
CA VAL A 133 6.26 3.82 5.32
C VAL A 133 6.90 2.67 4.57
N ASN A 134 6.10 1.67 4.17
CA ASN A 134 6.59 0.47 3.51
C ASN A 134 6.59 0.55 1.98
N LYS A 135 6.16 1.69 1.41
CA LYS A 135 6.08 1.90 -0.04
C LYS A 135 5.23 0.82 -0.75
N GLU A 136 4.20 0.29 -0.07
CA GLU A 136 3.44 -0.88 -0.50
C GLU A 136 2.90 -0.74 -1.93
N ILE A 137 2.41 0.45 -2.30
CA ILE A 137 1.86 0.71 -3.63
C ILE A 137 2.94 0.66 -4.73
N SER A 138 4.11 1.23 -4.46
CA SER A 138 5.22 1.20 -5.41
C SER A 138 5.75 -0.23 -5.59
N GLU A 139 5.88 -0.98 -4.50
CA GLU A 139 6.31 -2.38 -4.52
C GLU A 139 5.31 -3.25 -5.29
N LEU A 140 4.01 -3.09 -5.03
CA LEU A 140 2.95 -3.81 -5.77
C LEU A 140 2.98 -3.48 -7.26
N THR A 141 3.01 -2.21 -7.60
CA THR A 141 2.98 -1.78 -9.02
C THR A 141 4.19 -2.30 -9.79
N ASN A 142 5.38 -2.18 -9.18
CA ASN A 142 6.60 -2.68 -9.81
C ASN A 142 6.61 -4.22 -9.86
N GLY A 143 6.17 -4.89 -8.78
CA GLY A 143 6.06 -6.34 -8.76
C GLY A 143 5.13 -6.89 -9.85
N LEU A 144 3.95 -6.30 -10.02
CA LEU A 144 3.02 -6.67 -11.08
C LEU A 144 3.63 -6.47 -12.47
N LYS A 145 4.30 -5.33 -12.69
CA LYS A 145 4.97 -5.05 -13.95
C LYS A 145 6.07 -6.06 -14.26
N GLU A 146 6.95 -6.34 -13.31
CA GLU A 146 8.02 -7.32 -13.49
C GLU A 146 7.47 -8.74 -13.66
N SER A 147 6.39 -9.08 -12.95
CA SER A 147 5.72 -10.39 -13.11
C SER A 147 5.14 -10.57 -14.50
N ALA A 148 4.58 -9.54 -15.11
CA ALA A 148 4.08 -9.60 -16.47
C ALA A 148 5.20 -9.81 -17.52
N ASN A 149 6.43 -9.39 -17.17
CA ASN A 149 7.59 -9.59 -18.06
C ASN A 149 8.19 -11.01 -17.97
N ILE A 150 8.05 -11.69 -16.82
CA ILE A 150 8.70 -12.99 -16.57
C ILE A 150 7.76 -14.19 -16.64
N VAL A 151 6.45 -13.96 -16.52
CA VAL A 151 5.46 -15.03 -16.67
C VAL A 151 5.46 -15.51 -18.12
N SER A 152 5.44 -16.83 -18.32
CA SER A 152 5.43 -17.44 -19.65
C SER A 152 4.07 -17.26 -20.33
N GLN A 153 4.06 -17.49 -21.63
CA GLN A 153 2.82 -17.49 -22.43
C GLN A 153 1.81 -18.49 -21.81
N ASN A 154 0.56 -18.09 -21.69
CA ASN A 154 -0.50 -18.83 -20.99
C ASN A 154 -0.27 -19.03 -19.49
N GLY A 155 0.68 -18.33 -18.88
CA GLY A 155 0.85 -18.30 -17.42
C GLY A 155 -0.19 -17.40 -16.75
N ILE A 156 -0.35 -17.57 -15.44
CA ILE A 156 -1.39 -16.91 -14.64
C ILE A 156 -0.76 -16.05 -13.56
N ILE A 157 -1.23 -14.81 -13.40
CA ILE A 157 -0.89 -13.95 -12.27
C ILE A 157 -2.15 -13.80 -11.40
N LEU A 158 -2.04 -14.18 -10.13
CA LEU A 158 -3.10 -14.04 -9.13
C LEU A 158 -2.70 -13.02 -8.08
N THR A 159 -3.67 -12.22 -7.62
CA THR A 159 -3.49 -11.27 -6.53
C THR A 159 -4.55 -11.47 -5.48
N VAL A 160 -4.15 -11.58 -4.21
CA VAL A 160 -5.04 -11.54 -3.04
C VAL A 160 -4.85 -10.18 -2.38
N SER A 161 -5.91 -9.36 -2.36
CA SER A 161 -5.88 -8.00 -1.80
C SER A 161 -6.78 -7.91 -0.57
N PHE A 162 -6.38 -7.11 0.42
CA PHE A 162 -7.08 -6.95 1.70
C PHE A 162 -7.71 -5.57 1.87
N HIS A 163 -7.45 -4.63 0.98
CA HIS A 163 -8.09 -3.31 1.01
C HIS A 163 -8.35 -2.75 -0.40
N SER A 164 -9.29 -1.79 -0.45
CA SER A 164 -9.80 -1.19 -1.69
C SER A 164 -8.74 -0.59 -2.61
N LEU A 165 -7.66 -0.04 -2.06
CA LEU A 165 -6.61 0.59 -2.86
C LEU A 165 -5.78 -0.45 -3.63
N GLU A 166 -5.40 -1.55 -2.99
CA GLU A 166 -4.72 -2.68 -3.67
C GLU A 166 -5.61 -3.24 -4.79
N ASP A 167 -6.88 -3.52 -4.47
CA ASP A 167 -7.85 -4.05 -5.44
C ASP A 167 -8.00 -3.13 -6.67
N LYS A 168 -8.12 -1.82 -6.46
CA LYS A 168 -8.18 -0.83 -7.55
C LYS A 168 -6.92 -0.86 -8.43
N ILE A 169 -5.75 -0.97 -7.82
CA ILE A 169 -4.48 -1.00 -8.56
C ILE A 169 -4.36 -2.29 -9.37
N CYS A 170 -4.65 -3.44 -8.78
CA CYS A 170 -4.63 -4.72 -9.48
C CYS A 170 -5.61 -4.72 -10.66
N LYS A 171 -6.86 -4.30 -10.44
CA LYS A 171 -7.87 -4.19 -11.50
C LYS A 171 -7.46 -3.22 -12.61
N PHE A 172 -6.91 -2.07 -12.24
CA PHE A 172 -6.40 -1.12 -13.23
C PHE A 172 -5.28 -1.73 -14.06
N PHE A 173 -4.33 -2.39 -13.43
CA PHE A 173 -3.19 -3.02 -14.08
C PHE A 173 -3.65 -4.11 -15.07
N PHE A 174 -4.47 -5.06 -14.64
CA PHE A 174 -4.96 -6.14 -15.50
C PHE A 174 -5.86 -5.63 -16.63
N ASN A 175 -6.76 -4.69 -16.34
CA ASN A 175 -7.60 -4.08 -17.36
C ASN A 175 -6.80 -3.29 -18.41
N HIS A 176 -5.68 -2.68 -18.01
CA HIS A 176 -4.83 -1.96 -18.95
C HIS A 176 -4.08 -2.91 -19.87
N LEU A 177 -3.61 -4.05 -19.36
CA LEU A 177 -2.91 -5.05 -20.14
C LEU A 177 -3.85 -5.87 -21.05
N SER A 178 -5.08 -6.13 -20.61
CA SER A 178 -6.08 -6.88 -21.39
C SER A 178 -6.77 -6.05 -22.47
N LYS A 179 -6.71 -4.69 -22.40
CA LYS A 179 -7.22 -3.86 -23.48
C LYS A 179 -6.33 -4.00 -24.70
N GLN A 180 -6.77 -4.80 -25.66
CA GLN A 180 -6.28 -4.72 -27.01
C GLN A 180 -6.52 -3.29 -27.51
N ASP A 181 -5.48 -2.65 -28.08
CA ASP A 181 -5.68 -1.40 -28.82
C ASP A 181 -6.80 -1.67 -29.83
N LYS A 182 -7.96 -1.04 -29.65
CA LYS A 182 -9.02 -1.09 -30.66
C LYS A 182 -8.43 -0.46 -31.91
N VAL A 183 -7.91 -1.30 -32.79
CA VAL A 183 -7.43 -0.85 -34.09
C VAL A 183 -8.62 -0.15 -34.73
N SER A 184 -8.46 1.12 -35.05
CA SER A 184 -9.45 1.86 -35.82
C SER A 184 -9.74 1.06 -37.09
N ARG A 185 -11.03 0.83 -37.41
CA ARG A 185 -11.46 0.12 -38.63
C ARG A 185 -10.89 0.72 -39.94
N TYR A 186 -10.22 1.86 -39.82
CA TYR A 186 -9.67 2.65 -40.91
C TYR A 186 -8.14 2.64 -40.99
N LEU A 187 -7.44 1.92 -40.09
CA LEU A 187 -5.98 1.81 -40.10
C LEU A 187 -5.56 0.37 -40.40
N PRO A 188 -4.54 0.15 -41.25
CA PRO A 188 -4.02 -1.17 -41.48
C PRO A 188 -3.48 -1.81 -40.22
N GLU A 189 -3.74 -3.10 -40.00
CA GLU A 189 -3.31 -3.84 -38.83
C GLU A 189 -1.81 -3.74 -38.62
N LYS A 190 -1.38 -3.03 -37.58
CA LYS A 190 -0.03 -3.19 -37.05
C LYS A 190 0.03 -4.49 -36.26
N LYS A 191 0.79 -5.46 -36.74
CA LYS A 191 1.14 -6.66 -35.96
C LYS A 191 1.81 -6.20 -34.66
N SER A 192 1.07 -6.16 -33.58
CA SER A 192 1.61 -5.82 -32.26
C SER A 192 2.14 -7.11 -31.63
N SER A 193 3.41 -7.11 -31.27
CA SER A 193 4.06 -8.14 -30.47
C SER A 193 3.78 -7.97 -28.96
N LYS A 194 2.63 -7.45 -28.60
CA LYS A 194 2.27 -7.26 -27.17
C LYS A 194 1.60 -8.52 -26.64
N MET A 195 2.12 -9.05 -25.53
CA MET A 195 1.43 -10.06 -24.72
C MET A 195 0.03 -9.56 -24.39
N SER A 196 -1.00 -10.32 -24.76
CA SER A 196 -2.38 -10.08 -24.35
C SER A 196 -2.68 -10.98 -23.15
N PHE A 197 -3.19 -10.41 -22.08
CA PHE A 197 -3.77 -11.15 -20.98
C PHE A 197 -5.28 -11.22 -21.20
N ASN A 198 -5.83 -12.43 -21.20
CA ASN A 198 -7.28 -12.71 -21.23
C ASN A 198 -7.84 -12.74 -19.81
#